data_682b40eee4291ea39cdbeb2c9e344a15
#
_entry.id   682b40eee4291ea39cdbeb2c9e344a15
#
_cell.length_a   1.000
_cell.length_b   1.000
_cell.length_c   1.000
_cell.angle_alpha   90.00
_cell.angle_beta   90.00
_cell.angle_gamma   90.00
#
_symmetry.space_group_name_H-M   'P 1'
#
loop_
_entity.id
_entity.type
_entity.pdbx_description
1 polymer ?
#
loop_
_entity_poly.entity_id
_entity_poly.type
_entity_poly.pdbx_seq_one_letter_code
_entity_poly.pdbx_strand_id
1 'polypeptide(L)'
;SVSDCGWGILFGRNAQEACDLALIARRAAEACETPFMNVQDGFLTTHLIESVMLPERELVAEYLGKPDDLIDTPTPAQAMLYGPKRRRVPAIWDVDLPLLSGSVQNQDAYMQATAGQRPYFFDHIEAITDTCLAEYAGLTGRSYQRVATFKLEDADYVIVGMGSMIVQAECVADYLRETRKLKVGVVNDKMPFMPNGAEVSPDFFDIVVTDPAGTHTLFGPPNGKVSTA
;
A
#
# COMPACT_ATOMS: atom_id res chain seq x y z
N SER A 1 7.35 -1.16 -13.62
CA SER A 1 8.41 -2.18 -13.75
C SER A 1 8.64 -2.99 -12.47
N VAL A 2 7.99 -2.63 -11.35
CA VAL A 2 8.15 -3.33 -10.06
C VAL A 2 6.83 -3.81 -9.46
N SER A 3 5.71 -3.54 -10.13
CA SER A 3 4.38 -3.90 -9.65
C SER A 3 4.15 -5.41 -9.52
N ASP A 4 4.86 -6.19 -10.32
CA ASP A 4 4.78 -7.64 -10.39
C ASP A 4 5.85 -8.38 -9.56
N CYS A 5 6.68 -7.62 -8.80
CA CYS A 5 7.72 -8.23 -7.95
C CYS A 5 7.18 -8.84 -6.66
N GLY A 6 5.88 -8.70 -6.36
CA GLY A 6 5.28 -9.21 -5.13
C GLY A 6 5.60 -8.39 -3.88
N TRP A 7 6.08 -7.17 -4.03
CA TRP A 7 6.31 -6.24 -2.92
C TRP A 7 5.04 -5.49 -2.57
N GLY A 8 4.87 -5.16 -1.30
CA GLY A 8 3.87 -4.18 -0.89
C GLY A 8 4.29 -2.77 -1.35
N ILE A 9 3.34 -1.99 -1.86
CA ILE A 9 3.63 -0.65 -2.37
C ILE A 9 2.61 0.31 -1.76
N LEU A 10 3.07 1.30 -0.98
CA LEU A 10 2.22 2.31 -0.35
C LEU A 10 2.50 3.68 -0.98
N PHE A 11 1.45 4.34 -1.47
CA PHE A 11 1.53 5.65 -2.11
C PHE A 11 1.07 6.76 -1.15
N GLY A 12 1.99 7.67 -0.81
CA GLY A 12 1.68 8.88 -0.04
C GLY A 12 1.14 9.98 -0.94
N ARG A 13 0.07 10.67 -0.52
CA ARG A 13 -0.51 11.79 -1.27
C ARG A 13 0.10 13.16 -0.96
N ASN A 14 0.84 13.26 0.15
CA ASN A 14 1.52 14.47 0.59
C ASN A 14 2.72 14.13 1.47
N ALA A 15 3.46 15.13 1.92
CA ALA A 15 4.67 14.93 2.72
C ALA A 15 4.40 14.27 4.08
N GLN A 16 3.25 14.56 4.73
CA GLN A 16 2.89 13.92 5.99
C GLN A 16 2.63 12.42 5.80
N GLU A 17 1.86 12.05 4.78
CA GLU A 17 1.64 10.64 4.47
C GLU A 17 2.94 9.93 4.08
N ALA A 18 3.81 10.57 3.28
CA ALA A 18 5.10 10.01 2.93
C ALA A 18 5.96 9.70 4.17
N CYS A 19 5.93 10.59 5.17
CA CYS A 19 6.62 10.39 6.44
C CYS A 19 6.02 9.22 7.24
N ASP A 20 4.72 9.22 7.42
CA ASP A 20 4.02 8.24 8.26
C ASP A 20 4.02 6.85 7.62
N LEU A 21 3.77 6.78 6.31
CA LEU A 21 3.80 5.52 5.55
C LEU A 21 5.18 4.86 5.51
N ALA A 22 6.27 5.62 5.71
CA ALA A 22 7.59 5.03 5.84
C ALA A 22 7.70 4.12 7.07
N LEU A 23 7.14 4.54 8.21
CA LEU A 23 7.10 3.72 9.42
C LEU A 23 6.14 2.55 9.27
N ILE A 24 4.98 2.78 8.69
CA ILE A 24 3.95 1.76 8.46
C ILE A 24 4.49 0.68 7.50
N ALA A 25 5.13 1.08 6.39
CA ALA A 25 5.76 0.16 5.45
C ALA A 25 6.82 -0.71 6.13
N ARG A 26 7.66 -0.11 6.99
CA ARG A 26 8.66 -0.84 7.76
C ARG A 26 8.02 -1.85 8.72
N ARG A 27 7.01 -1.43 9.47
CA ARG A 27 6.28 -2.29 10.42
C ARG A 27 5.62 -3.47 9.70
N ALA A 28 4.92 -3.19 8.58
CA ALA A 28 4.26 -4.22 7.78
C ALA A 28 5.28 -5.20 7.16
N ALA A 29 6.37 -4.67 6.59
CA ALA A 29 7.43 -5.51 6.00
C ALA A 29 8.02 -6.48 7.02
N GLU A 30 8.30 -6.02 8.24
CA GLU A 30 8.81 -6.88 9.31
C GLU A 30 7.77 -7.88 9.79
N ALA A 31 6.50 -7.50 9.84
CA ALA A 31 5.43 -8.40 10.28
C ALA A 31 5.16 -9.52 9.28
N CYS A 32 5.13 -9.23 7.97
CA CYS A 32 4.81 -10.22 6.94
C CYS A 32 6.03 -10.84 6.24
N GLU A 33 7.25 -10.42 6.58
CA GLU A 33 8.49 -10.84 5.88
C GLU A 33 8.43 -10.62 4.36
N THR A 34 7.77 -9.55 3.95
CA THR A 34 7.65 -9.15 2.56
C THR A 34 8.17 -7.72 2.41
N PRO A 35 9.02 -7.42 1.42
CA PRO A 35 9.47 -6.05 1.21
C PRO A 35 8.34 -5.09 0.90
N PHE A 36 8.46 -3.86 1.41
CA PHE A 36 7.51 -2.76 1.13
C PHE A 36 8.24 -1.56 0.58
N MET A 37 7.63 -0.90 -0.38
CA MET A 37 8.03 0.40 -0.89
C MET A 37 7.11 1.48 -0.35
N ASN A 38 7.69 2.57 0.14
CA ASN A 38 7.00 3.83 0.38
C ASN A 38 7.25 4.74 -0.83
N VAL A 39 6.20 5.03 -1.58
CA VAL A 39 6.27 5.75 -2.86
C VAL A 39 5.66 7.14 -2.71
N GLN A 40 6.33 8.10 -3.30
CA GLN A 40 5.89 9.49 -3.37
C GLN A 40 6.19 10.07 -4.76
N ASP A 41 5.37 11.03 -5.16
CA ASP A 41 5.53 11.67 -6.46
C ASP A 41 6.74 12.60 -6.49
N GLY A 42 7.44 12.59 -7.60
CA GLY A 42 8.41 13.61 -7.93
C GLY A 42 7.72 14.97 -8.15
N PHE A 43 8.38 16.06 -7.80
CA PHE A 43 7.93 17.44 -7.85
C PHE A 43 6.74 17.77 -6.95
N LEU A 44 5.59 17.11 -7.09
CA LEU A 44 4.38 17.48 -6.35
C LEU A 44 4.47 17.18 -4.85
N THR A 45 5.22 16.16 -4.45
CA THR A 45 5.48 15.89 -3.03
C THR A 45 6.90 16.30 -2.63
N THR A 46 7.89 16.10 -3.51
CA THR A 46 9.30 16.24 -3.15
C THR A 46 9.86 17.66 -3.26
N HIS A 47 9.16 18.58 -3.95
CA HIS A 47 9.63 19.95 -4.20
C HIS A 47 8.70 21.02 -3.60
N LEU A 48 7.64 20.63 -2.92
CA LEU A 48 6.80 21.57 -2.17
C LEU A 48 7.34 21.78 -0.76
N ILE A 49 7.04 22.94 -0.20
CA ILE A 49 7.26 23.23 1.21
C ILE A 49 5.95 22.96 1.95
N GLU A 50 5.94 21.94 2.76
CA GLU A 50 4.79 21.54 3.57
C GLU A 50 5.17 21.44 5.04
N SER A 51 4.20 21.64 5.91
CA SER A 51 4.36 21.39 7.34
C SER A 51 4.15 19.90 7.61
N VAL A 52 5.14 19.26 8.25
CA VAL A 52 5.09 17.84 8.61
C VAL A 52 5.30 17.71 10.11
N MET A 53 4.44 16.97 10.78
CA MET A 53 4.65 16.53 12.15
C MET A 53 5.58 15.30 12.13
N LEU A 54 6.84 15.52 12.41
CA LEU A 54 7.81 14.43 12.52
C LEU A 54 7.49 13.58 13.75
N PRO A 55 7.57 12.25 13.63
CA PRO A 55 7.38 11.37 14.77
C PRO A 55 8.53 11.55 15.77
N GLU A 56 8.18 11.63 17.04
CA GLU A 56 9.17 11.66 18.11
C GLU A 56 9.86 10.29 18.22
N ARG A 57 11.05 10.30 18.80
CA ARG A 57 11.89 9.11 18.91
C ARG A 57 11.23 8.01 19.74
N GLU A 58 10.50 8.39 20.74
CA GLU A 58 9.73 7.53 21.63
C GLU A 58 8.61 6.83 20.89
N LEU A 59 7.86 7.57 20.06
CA LEU A 59 6.80 7.04 19.22
C LEU A 59 7.35 6.05 18.19
N VAL A 60 8.48 6.39 17.55
CA VAL A 60 9.13 5.48 16.59
C VAL A 60 9.56 4.19 17.28
N ALA A 61 10.14 4.28 18.48
CA ALA A 61 10.58 3.13 19.25
C ALA A 61 9.40 2.27 19.73
N GLU A 62 8.30 2.88 20.14
CA GLU A 62 7.08 2.19 20.55
C GLU A 62 6.42 1.48 19.36
N TYR A 63 6.28 2.17 18.25
CA TYR A 63 5.61 1.62 17.06
C TYR A 63 6.43 0.53 16.37
N LEU A 64 7.71 0.75 16.12
CA LEU A 64 8.56 -0.23 15.44
C LEU A 64 9.07 -1.34 16.36
N GLY A 65 9.21 -1.08 17.66
CA GLY A 65 9.81 -2.02 18.60
C GLY A 65 11.31 -2.22 18.35
N LYS A 66 11.84 -3.33 18.88
CA LYS A 66 13.23 -3.72 18.74
C LYS A 66 13.40 -4.93 17.83
N PRO A 67 14.54 -5.08 17.15
CA PRO A 67 14.81 -6.26 16.32
C PRO A 67 14.66 -7.60 17.05
N ASP A 68 14.94 -7.60 18.36
CA ASP A 68 14.94 -8.80 19.20
C ASP A 68 13.56 -9.12 19.80
N ASP A 69 12.58 -8.24 19.66
CA ASP A 69 11.24 -8.47 20.19
C ASP A 69 10.66 -9.77 19.62
N LEU A 70 10.00 -10.53 20.48
CA LEU A 70 9.25 -11.70 20.07
C LEU A 70 7.87 -11.27 19.58
N ILE A 71 7.59 -11.51 18.31
CA ILE A 71 6.31 -11.24 17.67
C ILE A 71 5.62 -12.54 17.25
N ASP A 72 4.33 -12.44 16.99
CA ASP A 72 3.55 -13.55 16.42
C ASP A 72 3.99 -13.87 14.99
N THR A 73 3.63 -15.05 14.52
CA THR A 73 3.86 -15.52 13.17
C THR A 73 2.54 -15.43 12.37
N PRO A 74 2.23 -14.27 11.75
CA PRO A 74 0.91 -14.00 11.20
C PRO A 74 0.62 -14.71 9.86
N THR A 75 1.64 -15.34 9.25
CA THR A 75 1.44 -16.09 8.01
C THR A 75 1.70 -17.57 8.22
N PRO A 76 1.04 -18.46 7.44
CA PRO A 76 1.29 -19.90 7.53
C PRO A 76 2.75 -20.27 7.31
N ALA A 77 3.46 -19.58 6.38
CA ALA A 77 4.88 -19.82 6.16
C ALA A 77 5.71 -19.55 7.40
N GLN A 78 5.47 -18.41 8.07
CA GLN A 78 6.18 -18.07 9.32
C GLN A 78 5.87 -19.07 10.44
N ALA A 79 4.61 -19.47 10.58
CA ALA A 79 4.22 -20.44 11.58
C ALA A 79 4.89 -21.81 11.38
N MET A 80 5.08 -22.21 10.12
CA MET A 80 5.80 -23.45 9.78
C MET A 80 7.30 -23.37 10.08
N LEU A 81 7.92 -22.21 9.83
CA LEU A 81 9.36 -22.02 10.00
C LEU A 81 9.76 -21.78 11.45
N TYR A 82 9.01 -20.94 12.16
CA TYR A 82 9.39 -20.42 13.47
C TYR A 82 8.52 -20.91 14.62
N GLY A 83 7.41 -21.58 14.34
CA GLY A 83 6.39 -21.87 15.34
C GLY A 83 5.54 -20.63 15.67
N PRO A 84 4.98 -20.52 16.90
CA PRO A 84 3.99 -19.48 17.22
C PRO A 84 4.59 -18.09 17.43
N LYS A 85 5.88 -18.00 17.68
CA LYS A 85 6.61 -16.74 17.91
C LYS A 85 7.95 -16.76 17.20
N ARG A 86 8.40 -15.57 16.78
CA ARG A 86 9.72 -15.37 16.20
C ARG A 86 10.32 -14.03 16.63
N ARG A 87 11.61 -13.87 16.42
CA ARG A 87 12.22 -12.52 16.47
C ARG A 87 11.62 -11.65 15.39
N ARG A 88 11.39 -10.37 15.69
CA ARG A 88 10.89 -9.39 14.72
C ARG A 88 11.76 -9.36 13.47
N VAL A 89 13.06 -9.21 13.65
CA VAL A 89 14.05 -9.31 12.56
C VAL A 89 14.77 -10.64 12.71
N PRO A 90 14.59 -11.59 11.77
CA PRO A 90 15.25 -12.88 11.82
C PRO A 90 16.78 -12.71 11.80
N ALA A 91 17.48 -13.49 12.64
CA ALA A 91 18.94 -13.52 12.65
C ALA A 91 19.41 -14.55 11.61
N ILE A 92 19.87 -14.09 10.47
CA ILE A 92 20.35 -14.96 9.37
C ILE A 92 21.55 -15.84 9.80
N TRP A 93 22.35 -15.34 10.75
CA TRP A 93 23.55 -15.98 11.24
C TRP A 93 23.39 -16.60 12.64
N ASP A 94 22.18 -16.94 13.01
CA ASP A 94 21.93 -17.64 14.27
C ASP A 94 22.18 -19.12 14.07
N VAL A 95 23.20 -19.67 14.73
CA VAL A 95 23.58 -21.10 14.59
C VAL A 95 22.58 -22.04 15.27
N ASP A 96 21.85 -21.54 16.26
CA ASP A 96 20.83 -22.32 16.98
C ASP A 96 19.48 -22.32 16.26
N LEU A 97 19.22 -21.26 15.48
CA LEU A 97 18.00 -21.08 14.69
C LEU A 97 18.36 -20.62 13.27
N PRO A 98 19.00 -21.49 12.48
CA PRO A 98 19.45 -21.11 11.14
C PRO A 98 18.27 -20.82 10.23
N LEU A 99 18.34 -19.68 9.53
CA LEU A 99 17.39 -19.31 8.47
C LEU A 99 18.01 -19.61 7.10
N LEU A 100 17.38 -20.47 6.33
CA LEU A 100 17.74 -20.68 4.93
C LEU A 100 17.12 -19.57 4.08
N SER A 101 17.98 -18.79 3.42
CA SER A 101 17.55 -17.75 2.49
C SER A 101 18.30 -17.85 1.17
N GLY A 102 17.68 -17.34 0.09
CA GLY A 102 18.33 -17.31 -1.23
C GLY A 102 18.49 -18.68 -1.89
N SER A 103 17.58 -19.59 -1.64
CA SER A 103 17.61 -20.92 -2.28
C SER A 103 17.47 -20.79 -3.79
N VAL A 104 18.27 -21.57 -4.54
CA VAL A 104 18.16 -21.71 -5.98
C VAL A 104 17.08 -22.73 -6.29
N GLN A 105 16.15 -22.36 -7.16
CA GLN A 105 15.06 -23.23 -7.60
C GLN A 105 15.26 -23.61 -9.07
N ASN A 106 15.13 -24.88 -9.35
CA ASN A 106 15.10 -25.38 -10.72
C ASN A 106 13.70 -25.20 -11.32
N GLN A 107 13.61 -25.32 -12.64
CA GLN A 107 12.35 -25.10 -13.37
C GLN A 107 11.22 -26.06 -12.94
N ASP A 108 11.55 -27.27 -12.52
CA ASP A 108 10.59 -28.26 -12.01
C ASP A 108 9.94 -27.88 -10.68
N ALA A 109 10.62 -27.09 -9.83
CA ALA A 109 10.12 -26.65 -8.55
C ALA A 109 9.56 -25.20 -8.58
N TYR A 110 9.92 -24.39 -9.58
CA TYR A 110 9.60 -22.96 -9.62
C TYR A 110 8.10 -22.67 -9.63
N MET A 111 7.32 -23.36 -10.44
CA MET A 111 5.87 -23.16 -10.52
C MET A 111 5.16 -23.52 -9.22
N GLN A 112 5.62 -24.56 -8.54
CA GLN A 112 5.08 -24.95 -7.24
C GLN A 112 5.36 -23.89 -6.18
N ALA A 113 6.58 -23.35 -6.16
CA ALA A 113 6.96 -22.28 -5.25
C ALA A 113 6.15 -21.01 -5.52
N THR A 114 5.97 -20.62 -6.79
CA THR A 114 5.14 -19.47 -7.16
C THR A 114 3.68 -19.65 -6.75
N ALA A 115 3.10 -20.83 -6.98
CA ALA A 115 1.74 -21.13 -6.55
C ALA A 115 1.61 -21.13 -5.01
N GLY A 116 2.65 -21.56 -4.29
CA GLY A 116 2.70 -21.57 -2.84
C GLY A 116 2.80 -20.17 -2.22
N GLN A 117 3.38 -19.18 -2.91
CA GLN A 117 3.54 -17.83 -2.37
C GLN A 117 2.20 -17.22 -1.97
N ARG A 118 1.16 -17.40 -2.76
CA ARG A 118 -0.13 -16.80 -2.50
C ARG A 118 -0.75 -17.26 -1.18
N PRO A 119 -1.06 -18.55 -0.94
CA PRO A 119 -1.71 -18.98 0.28
C PRO A 119 -0.82 -18.88 1.53
N TYR A 120 0.50 -18.90 1.37
CA TYR A 120 1.43 -18.90 2.50
C TYR A 120 1.93 -17.52 2.91
N PHE A 121 1.86 -16.53 2.01
CA PHE A 121 2.32 -15.15 2.26
C PHE A 121 1.30 -14.11 1.81
N PHE A 122 0.99 -14.03 0.52
CA PHE A 122 0.37 -12.85 -0.08
C PHE A 122 -1.06 -12.63 0.37
N ASP A 123 -1.86 -13.67 0.54
CA ASP A 123 -3.26 -13.56 0.96
C ASP A 123 -3.41 -12.98 2.39
N HIS A 124 -2.31 -12.89 3.14
CA HIS A 124 -2.30 -12.37 4.51
C HIS A 124 -1.81 -10.92 4.62
N ILE A 125 -1.15 -10.38 3.59
CA ILE A 125 -0.48 -9.07 3.63
C ILE A 125 -1.47 -7.93 3.88
N GLU A 126 -2.65 -8.00 3.29
CA GLU A 126 -3.69 -6.98 3.46
C GLU A 126 -4.10 -6.82 4.93
N ALA A 127 -4.49 -7.90 5.57
CA ALA A 127 -4.91 -7.88 6.96
C ALA A 127 -3.78 -7.44 7.91
N ILE A 128 -2.54 -7.84 7.61
CA ILE A 128 -1.37 -7.41 8.37
C ILE A 128 -1.15 -5.89 8.19
N THR A 129 -1.27 -5.39 6.96
CA THR A 129 -1.14 -3.96 6.67
C THR A 129 -2.22 -3.15 7.38
N ASP A 130 -3.48 -3.61 7.34
CA ASP A 130 -4.60 -2.95 8.05
C ASP A 130 -4.35 -2.90 9.56
N THR A 131 -3.79 -3.95 10.13
CA THR A 131 -3.40 -3.97 11.55
C THR A 131 -2.33 -2.92 11.84
N CYS A 132 -1.30 -2.84 11.00
CA CYS A 132 -0.24 -1.84 11.16
C CYS A 132 -0.76 -0.40 11.03
N LEU A 133 -1.68 -0.15 10.11
CA LEU A 133 -2.36 1.15 9.94
C LEU A 133 -3.17 1.51 11.19
N ALA A 134 -3.92 0.56 11.75
CA ALA A 134 -4.72 0.77 12.95
C ALA A 134 -3.85 1.02 14.20
N GLU A 135 -2.76 0.26 14.38
CA GLU A 135 -1.80 0.49 15.46
C GLU A 135 -1.20 1.90 15.38
N TYR A 136 -0.80 2.34 14.19
CA TYR A 136 -0.26 3.69 13.97
C TYR A 136 -1.30 4.78 14.28
N ALA A 137 -2.54 4.58 13.87
CA ALA A 137 -3.64 5.49 14.18
C ALA A 137 -3.90 5.59 15.68
N GLY A 138 -3.82 4.48 16.41
CA GLY A 138 -3.96 4.45 17.86
C GLY A 138 -2.90 5.29 18.60
N LEU A 139 -1.68 5.32 18.10
CA LEU A 139 -0.57 6.08 18.69
C LEU A 139 -0.56 7.54 18.31
N THR A 140 -0.99 7.87 17.09
CA THR A 140 -0.81 9.23 16.53
C THR A 140 -2.11 10.01 16.38
N GLY A 141 -3.25 9.33 16.41
CA GLY A 141 -4.55 9.91 16.05
C GLY A 141 -4.72 10.13 14.54
N ARG A 142 -3.70 9.86 13.72
CA ARG A 142 -3.77 9.97 12.25
C ARG A 142 -4.17 8.62 11.66
N SER A 143 -5.37 8.56 11.12
CA SER A 143 -5.92 7.33 10.54
C SER A 143 -5.69 7.28 9.04
N TYR A 144 -5.11 6.18 8.58
CA TYR A 144 -4.94 5.86 7.18
C TYR A 144 -5.63 4.54 6.85
N GLN A 145 -6.11 4.44 5.63
CA GLN A 145 -6.73 3.23 5.09
C GLN A 145 -6.06 2.89 3.77
N ARG A 146 -6.02 1.60 3.41
CA ARG A 146 -5.50 1.17 2.10
C ARG A 146 -6.29 1.82 0.97
N VAL A 147 -7.60 1.87 1.10
CA VAL A 147 -8.50 2.58 0.21
C VAL A 147 -9.24 3.64 1.01
N ALA A 148 -9.02 4.90 0.70
CA ALA A 148 -9.71 6.02 1.33
C ALA A 148 -10.71 6.65 0.35
N THR A 149 -11.83 7.13 0.86
CA THR A 149 -12.89 7.72 0.06
C THR A 149 -13.16 9.17 0.44
N PHE A 150 -13.54 9.98 -0.53
CA PHE A 150 -13.94 11.36 -0.33
C PHE A 150 -15.27 11.62 -1.04
N LYS A 151 -16.31 11.97 -0.26
CA LYS A 151 -17.67 12.28 -0.75
C LYS A 151 -18.23 11.22 -1.72
N LEU A 152 -18.03 9.95 -1.39
CA LEU A 152 -18.45 8.83 -2.23
C LEU A 152 -19.91 8.43 -2.02
N GLU A 153 -20.50 8.75 -0.86
CA GLU A 153 -21.78 8.24 -0.39
C GLU A 153 -22.96 8.61 -1.31
N ASP A 154 -22.88 9.76 -1.97
CA ASP A 154 -23.92 10.27 -2.88
C ASP A 154 -23.38 10.53 -4.29
N ALA A 155 -22.23 9.94 -4.64
CA ALA A 155 -21.54 10.22 -5.89
C ALA A 155 -22.22 9.52 -7.06
N ASP A 156 -22.48 10.29 -8.15
CA ASP A 156 -22.89 9.79 -9.45
C ASP A 156 -21.67 9.49 -10.33
N TYR A 157 -20.53 10.15 -10.05
CA TYR A 157 -19.25 9.99 -10.75
C TYR A 157 -18.15 9.76 -9.75
N VAL A 158 -17.20 8.90 -10.07
CA VAL A 158 -16.08 8.57 -9.20
C VAL A 158 -14.75 8.75 -9.91
N ILE A 159 -13.84 9.51 -9.29
CA ILE A 159 -12.45 9.60 -9.70
C ILE A 159 -11.65 8.61 -8.85
N VAL A 160 -10.95 7.69 -9.50
CA VAL A 160 -10.05 6.74 -8.81
C VAL A 160 -8.61 7.12 -9.13
N GLY A 161 -7.76 7.13 -8.13
CA GLY A 161 -6.36 7.45 -8.33
C GLY A 161 -5.50 7.17 -7.11
N MET A 162 -4.22 7.53 -7.19
CA MET A 162 -3.23 7.36 -6.15
C MET A 162 -2.25 8.55 -6.10
N GLY A 163 -1.49 8.64 -5.02
CA GLY A 163 -0.44 9.62 -4.86
C GLY A 163 -0.94 11.06 -4.73
N SER A 164 -0.12 12.04 -5.09
CA SER A 164 -0.39 13.46 -4.90
C SER A 164 -1.54 14.00 -5.75
N MET A 165 -1.87 13.34 -6.85
CA MET A 165 -3.00 13.73 -7.71
C MET A 165 -4.35 13.68 -6.98
N ILE A 166 -4.46 12.88 -5.93
CA ILE A 166 -5.68 12.75 -5.12
C ILE A 166 -6.07 14.08 -4.48
N VAL A 167 -5.10 14.86 -4.00
CA VAL A 167 -5.38 16.17 -3.40
C VAL A 167 -6.04 17.10 -4.41
N GLN A 168 -5.56 17.07 -5.65
CA GLN A 168 -6.16 17.85 -6.74
C GLN A 168 -7.54 17.31 -7.13
N ALA A 169 -7.69 15.99 -7.19
CA ALA A 169 -8.97 15.33 -7.50
C ALA A 169 -10.05 15.69 -6.46
N GLU A 170 -9.72 15.71 -5.17
CA GLU A 170 -10.62 16.15 -4.09
C GLU A 170 -11.06 17.61 -4.29
N CYS A 171 -10.11 18.52 -4.60
CA CYS A 171 -10.42 19.93 -4.89
C CYS A 171 -11.31 20.07 -6.15
N VAL A 172 -11.04 19.31 -7.20
CA VAL A 172 -11.84 19.30 -8.43
C VAL A 172 -13.23 18.75 -8.16
N ALA A 173 -13.36 17.68 -7.37
CA ALA A 173 -14.64 17.13 -6.99
C ALA A 173 -15.50 18.15 -6.25
N ASP A 174 -14.92 18.91 -5.32
CA ASP A 174 -15.61 19.99 -4.62
C ASP A 174 -16.04 21.11 -5.58
N TYR A 175 -15.13 21.56 -6.42
CA TYR A 175 -15.46 22.58 -7.43
C TYR A 175 -16.62 22.14 -8.34
N LEU A 176 -16.61 20.91 -8.81
CA LEU A 176 -17.67 20.38 -9.69
C LEU A 176 -19.01 20.25 -8.95
N ARG A 177 -18.99 19.82 -7.69
CA ARG A 177 -20.20 19.79 -6.85
C ARG A 177 -20.79 21.18 -6.62
N GLU A 178 -19.94 22.16 -6.34
CA GLU A 178 -20.38 23.52 -6.06
C GLU A 178 -20.87 24.25 -7.31
N THR A 179 -20.11 24.19 -8.42
CA THR A 179 -20.34 25.01 -9.60
C THR A 179 -21.22 24.33 -10.64
N ARG A 180 -21.10 23.03 -10.83
CA ARG A 180 -21.81 22.26 -11.86
C ARG A 180 -22.90 21.37 -11.30
N LYS A 181 -23.02 21.27 -9.98
CA LYS A 181 -23.96 20.37 -9.29
C LYS A 181 -23.77 18.89 -9.68
N LEU A 182 -22.56 18.54 -10.11
CA LEU A 182 -22.18 17.16 -10.38
C LEU A 182 -21.72 16.50 -9.08
N LYS A 183 -22.31 15.37 -8.74
CA LYS A 183 -21.95 14.59 -7.56
C LYS A 183 -20.73 13.73 -7.85
N VAL A 184 -19.56 14.30 -7.68
CA VAL A 184 -18.28 13.62 -7.90
C VAL A 184 -17.71 13.17 -6.56
N GLY A 185 -17.33 11.90 -6.45
CA GLY A 185 -16.57 11.34 -5.33
C GLY A 185 -15.15 11.00 -5.76
N VAL A 186 -14.28 10.75 -4.79
CA VAL A 186 -12.89 10.33 -5.07
C VAL A 186 -12.57 9.08 -4.27
N VAL A 187 -11.89 8.13 -4.92
CA VAL A 187 -11.29 6.95 -4.29
C VAL A 187 -9.78 7.07 -4.39
N ASN A 188 -9.14 7.09 -3.24
CA ASN A 188 -7.69 7.08 -3.12
C ASN A 188 -7.24 5.66 -2.77
N ASP A 189 -6.66 4.98 -3.75
CA ASP A 189 -6.05 3.67 -3.54
C ASP A 189 -4.57 3.85 -3.18
N LYS A 190 -4.24 3.65 -1.90
CA LYS A 190 -2.88 3.79 -1.39
C LYS A 190 -2.03 2.53 -1.60
N MET A 191 -2.67 1.40 -1.88
CA MET A 191 -1.99 0.12 -2.06
C MET A 191 -2.53 -0.61 -3.30
N PRO A 192 -2.44 0.03 -4.49
CA PRO A 192 -3.04 -0.49 -5.73
C PRO A 192 -2.39 -1.77 -6.23
N PHE A 193 -1.16 -2.01 -5.83
CA PHE A 193 -0.41 -3.21 -6.21
C PHE A 193 -0.34 -4.15 -5.02
N MET A 194 -1.11 -5.21 -5.12
CA MET A 194 -1.15 -6.23 -4.10
C MET A 194 -0.38 -7.45 -4.58
N PRO A 195 0.42 -8.07 -3.72
CA PRO A 195 1.14 -9.29 -4.08
C PRO A 195 0.22 -10.44 -4.50
N ASN A 196 -1.06 -10.35 -4.19
CA ASN A 196 -2.06 -11.38 -4.46
C ASN A 196 -2.60 -11.41 -5.91
N GLY A 197 -2.06 -10.56 -6.81
CA GLY A 197 -2.49 -10.55 -8.21
C GLY A 197 -3.95 -10.17 -8.43
N ALA A 198 -4.58 -9.46 -7.49
CA ALA A 198 -5.78 -8.70 -7.82
C ALA A 198 -5.34 -7.65 -8.82
N GLU A 199 -5.62 -7.94 -10.09
CA GLU A 199 -5.31 -7.03 -11.18
C GLU A 199 -6.07 -5.73 -10.99
N VAL A 200 -5.37 -4.76 -10.47
CA VAL A 200 -5.69 -3.40 -10.81
C VAL A 200 -4.91 -3.15 -12.09
N SER A 201 -5.61 -2.82 -13.16
CA SER A 201 -5.07 -2.74 -14.52
C SER A 201 -3.71 -2.04 -14.57
N PRO A 202 -2.73 -2.53 -15.36
CA PRO A 202 -1.43 -1.89 -15.53
C PRO A 202 -1.46 -0.47 -16.11
N ASP A 203 -2.62 0.02 -16.50
CA ASP A 203 -2.83 1.38 -17.04
C ASP A 203 -3.05 2.44 -15.95
N PHE A 204 -2.57 2.19 -14.75
CA PHE A 204 -2.89 2.87 -13.48
C PHE A 204 -2.41 4.33 -13.33
N PHE A 205 -1.89 4.95 -14.33
CA PHE A 205 -1.66 6.40 -14.30
C PHE A 205 -2.87 7.21 -14.78
N ASP A 206 -3.99 6.54 -15.01
CA ASP A 206 -5.16 7.15 -15.59
C ASP A 206 -6.22 7.45 -14.53
N ILE A 207 -6.83 8.61 -14.61
CA ILE A 207 -8.03 8.94 -13.86
C ILE A 207 -9.18 8.20 -14.52
N VAL A 208 -9.74 7.22 -13.82
CA VAL A 208 -10.95 6.53 -14.28
C VAL A 208 -12.16 7.30 -13.77
N VAL A 209 -12.97 7.83 -14.68
CA VAL A 209 -14.26 8.41 -14.35
C VAL A 209 -15.33 7.43 -14.77
N THR A 210 -16.07 6.90 -13.79
CA THR A 210 -17.25 6.06 -14.07
C THR A 210 -18.51 6.89 -13.92
N ASP A 211 -19.41 6.79 -14.89
CA ASP A 211 -20.75 7.34 -14.82
C ASP A 211 -21.76 6.26 -14.36
N PRO A 212 -23.01 6.65 -13.98
CA PRO A 212 -24.05 5.71 -13.57
C PRO A 212 -24.46 4.69 -14.63
N ALA A 213 -24.12 4.94 -15.90
CA ALA A 213 -24.37 4.02 -17.01
C ALA A 213 -23.25 2.98 -17.18
N GLY A 214 -22.20 3.05 -16.36
CA GLY A 214 -21.05 2.15 -16.42
C GLY A 214 -20.08 2.45 -17.56
N THR A 215 -20.16 3.63 -18.15
CA THR A 215 -19.22 4.07 -19.19
C THR A 215 -17.93 4.51 -18.53
N HIS A 216 -16.83 3.84 -18.84
CA HIS A 216 -15.51 4.18 -18.34
C HIS A 216 -14.80 5.12 -19.31
N THR A 217 -14.39 6.30 -18.84
CA THR A 217 -13.53 7.18 -19.62
C THR A 217 -12.15 7.17 -18.97
N LEU A 218 -11.19 6.56 -19.66
CA LEU A 218 -9.77 6.58 -19.27
C LEU A 218 -9.12 7.83 -19.84
N PHE A 219 -8.55 8.67 -18.99
CA PHE A 219 -7.68 9.76 -19.39
C PHE A 219 -6.24 9.28 -19.31
N GLY A 220 -5.70 8.84 -20.44
CA GLY A 220 -4.30 8.49 -20.58
C GLY A 220 -3.36 9.70 -20.61
N PRO A 221 -2.03 9.48 -20.59
CA PRO A 221 -1.05 10.54 -20.75
C PRO A 221 -1.34 11.37 -22.00
N PRO A 222 -0.85 12.64 -22.09
CA PRO A 222 -1.29 13.62 -23.09
C PRO A 222 -1.23 13.18 -24.56
N ASN A 223 -0.69 12.02 -24.85
CA ASN A 223 -0.64 11.41 -26.19
C ASN A 223 -1.49 10.14 -26.31
N GLY A 224 -2.24 9.77 -25.26
CA GLY A 224 -3.09 8.59 -25.24
C GLY A 224 -4.40 8.82 -25.99
N LYS A 225 -4.78 7.86 -26.82
CA LYS A 225 -6.12 7.83 -27.44
C LYS A 225 -7.14 7.50 -26.36
N VAL A 226 -8.19 8.29 -26.25
CA VAL A 226 -9.38 7.94 -25.46
C VAL A 226 -9.94 6.65 -26.03
N SER A 227 -9.90 5.57 -25.27
CA SER A 227 -10.61 4.35 -25.60
C SER A 227 -11.98 4.41 -24.92
N THR A 228 -13.03 4.52 -25.69
CA THR A 228 -14.39 4.22 -25.25
C THR A 228 -14.63 2.74 -25.52
N ALA A 229 -14.75 1.93 -24.46
CA ALA A 229 -15.20 0.56 -24.52
C ALA A 229 -16.72 0.53 -24.39
#